data_1e7cf68b9db9b9722a87ed50decff107
#
_entry.id   1e7cf68b9db9b9722a87ed50decff107
#
_cell.length_a   1.000
_cell.length_b   1.000
_cell.length_c   1.000
_cell.angle_alpha   90.00
_cell.angle_beta   90.00
_cell.angle_gamma   90.00
#
_symmetry.space_group_name_H-M   'P 1'
#
loop_
_entity.id
_entity.type
_entity.pdbx_description
1 polymer ?
#
loop_
_entity_poly.entity_id
_entity_poly.type
_entity_poly.pdbx_seq_one_letter_code
_entity_poly.pdbx_strand_id
1 'polypeptide(L)'
;MSWFKRDKGDDDKLPKLNDQERRVKTEGLWQKCEGCRQIIWKKDLEANWNVCPKCGAHSRIDAVTRLKLFFDDGEFTRFDSGLRSSDPLSFVDSKPYSERLRGMQQATSLCDAMIAAEGRLSGRTVQICAMEPKFIGGSMGSVVGEMIMRAIERAIASREPLLIVSASGGARMQEGAVSLMQMAKISAGLMRLDEAQLPYISILTDPTTGGVTASYAMLGDLNIAEPGALIGFAGPRVIEQTIRQKLPEGFQRSEFLLKHGMLDEVVPRLELKQYVATALHFFMS
;
A
#
# COMPACT_ATOMS: atom_id res chain seq x y z
N MET A 1 80.29 -7.62 21.44
CA MET A 1 79.62 -8.80 20.78
C MET A 1 78.19 -8.47 20.50
N SER A 2 77.90 -8.10 19.27
CA SER A 2 76.57 -7.79 18.84
C SER A 2 76.25 -8.70 17.66
N TRP A 3 75.32 -9.61 17.88
CA TRP A 3 74.88 -10.53 16.87
C TRP A 3 73.39 -10.38 16.74
N PHE A 4 72.93 -9.70 15.67
CA PHE A 4 71.70 -9.83 14.93
C PHE A 4 71.51 -8.64 13.99
N LYS A 5 72.16 -8.72 12.80
CA LYS A 5 71.64 -7.96 11.64
C LYS A 5 70.52 -8.76 11.00
N ARG A 6 69.36 -8.23 11.05
CA ARG A 6 68.22 -8.72 10.19
C ARG A 6 68.44 -8.10 8.83
N ASP A 7 68.59 -8.95 7.81
CA ASP A 7 68.47 -8.56 6.42
C ASP A 7 66.98 -8.14 6.15
N LYS A 8 66.81 -6.96 5.57
CA LYS A 8 65.54 -6.52 5.03
C LYS A 8 65.32 -7.24 3.72
N GLY A 9 64.56 -8.34 3.77
CA GLY A 9 63.99 -8.95 2.56
C GLY A 9 62.96 -8.02 1.96
N ASP A 10 62.91 -7.98 0.62
CA ASP A 10 61.93 -7.27 -0.18
C ASP A 10 60.52 -7.63 0.24
N ASP A 11 59.84 -6.67 0.86
CA ASP A 11 58.40 -6.77 1.04
C ASP A 11 57.73 -6.58 -0.32
N ASP A 12 57.17 -7.66 -0.85
CA ASP A 12 56.28 -7.69 -1.97
C ASP A 12 55.21 -6.60 -1.81
N LYS A 13 55.27 -5.59 -2.67
CA LYS A 13 54.28 -4.54 -2.75
C LYS A 13 52.97 -5.12 -3.26
N LEU A 14 52.13 -5.64 -2.37
CA LEU A 14 50.70 -5.82 -2.67
C LEU A 14 50.13 -4.47 -3.14
N PRO A 15 49.39 -4.42 -4.25
CA PRO A 15 48.83 -3.18 -4.77
C PRO A 15 47.95 -2.58 -3.67
N LYS A 16 48.24 -1.35 -3.27
CA LYS A 16 47.38 -0.58 -2.36
C LYS A 16 46.08 -0.32 -3.10
N LEU A 17 45.05 -1.12 -2.80
CA LEU A 17 43.68 -0.85 -3.21
C LEU A 17 43.33 0.57 -2.74
N ASN A 18 42.83 1.37 -3.68
CA ASN A 18 42.43 2.75 -3.48
C ASN A 18 41.39 2.80 -2.36
N ASP A 19 41.51 3.67 -1.37
CA ASP A 19 40.54 3.80 -0.24
C ASP A 19 39.13 4.13 -0.69
N GLN A 20 38.96 4.55 -1.94
CA GLN A 20 37.61 4.71 -2.56
C GLN A 20 36.98 3.38 -2.95
N GLU A 21 37.73 2.33 -3.22
CA GLU A 21 37.17 0.99 -3.54
C GLU A 21 36.85 0.18 -2.27
N ARG A 22 37.34 0.56 -1.11
CA ARG A 22 37.02 -0.09 0.18
C ARG A 22 35.73 0.37 0.82
N ARG A 23 35.11 1.46 0.37
CA ARG A 23 33.78 1.86 0.82
C ARG A 23 32.72 1.13 0.01
N VAL A 24 32.47 -0.13 0.34
CA VAL A 24 31.18 -0.74 0.01
C VAL A 24 30.13 0.21 0.55
N LYS A 25 29.34 0.86 -0.32
CA LYS A 25 28.23 1.71 0.10
C LYS A 25 27.22 0.83 0.83
N THR A 26 27.35 0.73 2.13
CA THR A 26 26.40 0.00 3.01
C THR A 26 25.17 0.85 3.32
N GLU A 27 25.17 2.12 2.89
CA GLU A 27 24.01 3.00 3.00
C GLU A 27 22.85 2.43 2.20
N GLY A 28 21.71 2.23 2.85
CA GLY A 28 20.48 1.71 2.24
C GLY A 28 20.37 0.18 2.21
N LEU A 29 21.38 -0.58 2.66
CA LEU A 29 21.29 -2.05 2.74
C LEU A 29 20.55 -2.54 3.98
N TRP A 30 20.44 -1.70 5.00
CA TRP A 30 19.85 -2.02 6.30
C TRP A 30 18.68 -1.10 6.59
N GLN A 31 17.63 -1.66 7.16
CA GLN A 31 16.43 -0.93 7.59
C GLN A 31 16.16 -1.23 9.06
N LYS A 32 15.84 -0.18 9.84
CA LYS A 32 15.41 -0.33 11.22
C LYS A 32 13.91 -0.62 11.24
N CYS A 33 13.52 -1.70 11.89
CA CYS A 33 12.12 -2.03 12.08
C CYS A 33 11.43 -1.01 13.01
N GLU A 34 10.28 -0.52 12.63
CA GLU A 34 9.52 0.45 13.44
C GLU A 34 8.91 -0.22 14.69
N GLY A 35 8.57 -1.50 14.63
CA GLY A 35 8.03 -2.26 15.75
C GLY A 35 9.08 -2.62 16.78
N CYS A 36 10.01 -3.51 16.47
CA CYS A 36 11.01 -4.01 17.43
C CYS A 36 12.31 -3.22 17.48
N ARG A 37 12.48 -2.18 16.65
CA ARG A 37 13.68 -1.32 16.56
C ARG A 37 14.97 -2.03 16.13
N GLN A 38 14.92 -3.32 15.81
CA GLN A 38 16.07 -4.07 15.32
C GLN A 38 16.44 -3.68 13.89
N ILE A 39 17.72 -3.79 13.57
CA ILE A 39 18.25 -3.57 12.23
C ILE A 39 18.10 -4.86 11.44
N ILE A 40 17.49 -4.77 10.26
CA ILE A 40 17.18 -5.89 9.37
C ILE A 40 17.80 -5.62 8.02
N TRP A 41 18.35 -6.63 7.38
CA TRP A 41 18.83 -6.51 6.01
C TRP A 41 17.65 -6.31 5.06
N LYS A 42 17.78 -5.31 4.20
CA LYS A 42 16.68 -4.91 3.31
C LYS A 42 16.22 -6.03 2.38
N LYS A 43 17.15 -6.86 1.89
CA LYS A 43 16.80 -8.02 1.05
C LYS A 43 15.99 -9.08 1.80
N ASP A 44 16.30 -9.32 3.08
CA ASP A 44 15.52 -10.26 3.89
C ASP A 44 14.10 -9.74 4.15
N LEU A 45 13.99 -8.41 4.35
CA LEU A 45 12.70 -7.76 4.52
C LEU A 45 11.88 -7.82 3.23
N GLU A 46 12.48 -7.54 2.08
CA GLU A 46 11.85 -7.62 0.75
C GLU A 46 11.45 -9.05 0.41
N ALA A 47 12.32 -10.05 0.68
CA ALA A 47 12.01 -11.47 0.47
C ALA A 47 10.83 -11.95 1.34
N ASN A 48 10.63 -11.32 2.51
CA ASN A 48 9.51 -11.57 3.40
C ASN A 48 8.34 -10.57 3.18
N TRP A 49 8.17 -10.05 1.98
CA TRP A 49 7.09 -9.12 1.63
C TRP A 49 7.00 -7.90 2.55
N ASN A 50 8.13 -7.40 3.02
CA ASN A 50 8.25 -6.28 3.95
C ASN A 50 7.54 -6.51 5.30
N VAL A 51 7.42 -7.76 5.71
CA VAL A 51 7.05 -8.16 7.07
C VAL A 51 8.32 -8.43 7.86
N CYS A 52 8.47 -7.84 9.04
CA CYS A 52 9.65 -8.00 9.87
C CYS A 52 9.81 -9.46 10.30
N PRO A 53 10.91 -10.15 9.96
CA PRO A 53 11.11 -11.55 10.34
C PRO A 53 11.34 -11.76 11.85
N LYS A 54 11.54 -10.66 12.62
CA LYS A 54 11.79 -10.71 14.05
C LYS A 54 10.55 -10.53 14.91
N CYS A 55 9.62 -9.64 14.49
CA CYS A 55 8.45 -9.30 15.31
C CYS A 55 7.12 -9.31 14.53
N GLY A 56 7.13 -9.66 13.24
CA GLY A 56 5.91 -9.69 12.42
C GLY A 56 5.36 -8.32 12.02
N ALA A 57 6.01 -7.20 12.40
CA ALA A 57 5.52 -5.88 12.04
C ALA A 57 5.52 -5.68 10.52
N HIS A 58 4.41 -5.17 9.99
CA HIS A 58 4.22 -4.89 8.57
C HIS A 58 4.75 -3.50 8.22
N SER A 59 5.71 -3.43 7.30
CA SER A 59 6.12 -2.17 6.68
C SER A 59 5.26 -1.89 5.45
N ARG A 60 5.11 -0.61 5.08
CA ARG A 60 4.37 -0.22 3.87
C ARG A 60 5.04 -0.76 2.62
N ILE A 61 4.23 -1.21 1.67
CA ILE A 61 4.67 -1.65 0.34
C ILE A 61 3.95 -0.86 -0.74
N ASP A 62 4.57 -0.79 -1.92
CA ASP A 62 3.97 -0.14 -3.09
C ASP A 62 2.89 -1.00 -3.74
N ALA A 63 2.10 -0.38 -4.61
CA ALA A 63 0.99 -1.03 -5.29
C ALA A 63 1.42 -2.21 -6.18
N VAL A 64 2.59 -2.12 -6.84
CA VAL A 64 3.11 -3.21 -7.69
C VAL A 64 3.45 -4.42 -6.86
N THR A 65 4.18 -4.22 -5.76
CA THR A 65 4.52 -5.29 -4.81
C THR A 65 3.25 -5.93 -4.23
N ARG A 66 2.24 -5.11 -3.94
CA ARG A 66 0.94 -5.58 -3.45
C ARG A 66 0.23 -6.49 -4.46
N LEU A 67 0.19 -6.10 -5.72
CA LEU A 67 -0.41 -6.90 -6.79
C LEU A 67 0.32 -8.21 -7.01
N LYS A 68 1.66 -8.20 -7.00
CA LYS A 68 2.48 -9.41 -7.12
C LYS A 68 2.24 -10.43 -5.99
N LEU A 69 1.86 -9.96 -4.81
CA LEU A 69 1.52 -10.84 -3.68
C LEU A 69 0.21 -11.62 -3.94
N PHE A 70 -0.76 -11.00 -4.59
CA PHE A 70 -2.07 -11.63 -4.83
C PHE A 70 -2.07 -12.49 -6.10
N PHE A 71 -1.50 -12.00 -7.19
CA PHE A 71 -1.58 -12.70 -8.47
C PHE A 71 -0.64 -13.91 -8.53
N ASP A 72 -1.08 -14.94 -9.24
CA ASP A 72 -0.29 -16.13 -9.50
C ASP A 72 0.92 -15.75 -10.34
N ASP A 73 2.09 -16.27 -9.94
CA ASP A 73 3.40 -15.96 -10.55
C ASP A 73 3.74 -14.47 -10.61
N GLY A 74 2.95 -13.62 -9.95
CA GLY A 74 3.08 -12.17 -9.95
C GLY A 74 2.72 -11.51 -11.29
N GLU A 75 2.00 -12.24 -12.17
CA GLU A 75 1.63 -11.77 -13.50
C GLU A 75 0.23 -11.14 -13.50
N PHE A 76 0.11 -9.97 -14.15
CA PHE A 76 -1.14 -9.24 -14.27
C PHE A 76 -1.14 -8.24 -15.42
N THR A 77 -2.32 -7.97 -15.95
CA THR A 77 -2.57 -6.91 -16.93
C THR A 77 -3.04 -5.65 -16.23
N ARG A 78 -2.40 -4.50 -16.52
CA ARG A 78 -2.82 -3.19 -15.98
C ARG A 78 -3.81 -2.53 -16.91
N PHE A 79 -4.80 -1.86 -16.30
CA PHE A 79 -5.80 -1.08 -17.03
C PHE A 79 -5.73 0.40 -16.62
N ASP A 80 -6.22 1.26 -17.49
CA ASP A 80 -6.43 2.69 -17.24
C ASP A 80 -5.18 3.47 -16.79
N SER A 81 -3.99 2.94 -17.04
CA SER A 81 -2.71 3.53 -16.59
C SER A 81 -2.36 4.87 -17.24
N GLY A 82 -3.13 5.31 -18.24
CA GLY A 82 -2.99 6.62 -18.88
C GLY A 82 -3.84 7.73 -18.27
N LEU A 83 -4.75 7.44 -17.32
CA LEU A 83 -5.60 8.44 -16.68
C LEU A 83 -4.79 9.43 -15.86
N ARG A 84 -5.09 10.72 -15.99
CA ARG A 84 -4.40 11.81 -15.30
C ARG A 84 -5.38 12.80 -14.72
N SER A 85 -5.07 13.37 -13.54
CA SER A 85 -5.82 14.50 -13.00
C SER A 85 -5.61 15.75 -13.86
N SER A 86 -6.69 16.52 -14.04
CA SER A 86 -6.71 17.75 -14.81
C SER A 86 -6.45 19.01 -13.99
N ASP A 87 -6.21 18.91 -12.67
CA ASP A 87 -6.10 20.05 -11.74
C ASP A 87 -7.30 21.03 -11.89
N PRO A 88 -8.53 20.59 -11.57
CA PRO A 88 -9.74 21.35 -11.90
C PRO A 88 -9.86 22.68 -11.14
N LEU A 89 -9.08 22.86 -10.06
CA LEU A 89 -9.14 24.05 -9.20
C LEU A 89 -7.94 24.98 -9.39
N SER A 90 -6.95 24.61 -10.21
CA SER A 90 -5.66 25.32 -10.28
C SER A 90 -5.09 25.55 -8.87
N PHE A 91 -5.12 24.48 -8.04
CA PHE A 91 -4.83 24.55 -6.60
C PHE A 91 -3.35 24.86 -6.34
N VAL A 92 -3.12 25.79 -5.42
CA VAL A 92 -1.77 26.17 -4.99
C VAL A 92 -1.72 26.19 -3.44
N ASP A 93 -0.83 25.40 -2.85
CA ASP A 93 -0.41 25.52 -1.45
C ASP A 93 1.03 26.04 -1.39
N SER A 94 1.98 25.25 -0.91
CA SER A 94 3.42 25.56 -0.96
C SER A 94 3.97 25.56 -2.40
N LYS A 95 3.29 24.90 -3.33
CA LYS A 95 3.56 24.84 -4.76
C LYS A 95 2.31 24.43 -5.55
N PRO A 96 2.25 24.72 -6.88
CA PRO A 96 1.12 24.31 -7.71
C PRO A 96 0.87 22.80 -7.69
N TYR A 97 -0.41 22.39 -7.67
CA TYR A 97 -0.79 20.97 -7.68
C TYR A 97 -0.29 20.25 -8.94
N SER A 98 -0.33 20.91 -10.09
CA SER A 98 0.21 20.40 -11.35
C SER A 98 1.72 20.08 -11.28
N GLU A 99 2.50 20.85 -10.51
CA GLU A 99 3.91 20.57 -10.26
C GLU A 99 4.09 19.38 -9.32
N ARG A 100 3.26 19.30 -8.27
CA ARG A 100 3.24 18.17 -7.32
C ARG A 100 2.92 16.88 -8.06
N LEU A 101 1.90 16.87 -8.94
CA LEU A 101 1.55 15.72 -9.77
C LEU A 101 2.73 15.24 -10.61
N ARG A 102 3.38 16.16 -11.36
CA ARG A 102 4.56 15.82 -12.18
C ARG A 102 5.69 15.21 -11.36
N GLY A 103 5.98 15.77 -10.17
CA GLY A 103 6.99 15.23 -9.27
C GLY A 103 6.66 13.82 -8.79
N MET A 104 5.40 13.54 -8.45
CA MET A 104 4.98 12.20 -8.02
C MET A 104 4.97 11.20 -9.18
N GLN A 105 4.53 11.62 -10.37
CA GLN A 105 4.58 10.79 -11.58
C GLN A 105 6.01 10.36 -11.92
N GLN A 106 6.97 11.27 -11.79
CA GLN A 106 8.40 10.94 -11.99
C GLN A 106 8.94 10.00 -10.91
N ALA A 107 8.57 10.23 -9.65
CA ALA A 107 9.08 9.45 -8.52
C ALA A 107 8.49 8.03 -8.47
N THR A 108 7.24 7.83 -8.89
CA THR A 108 6.53 6.54 -8.79
C THR A 108 6.40 5.81 -10.12
N SER A 109 6.62 6.50 -11.25
CA SER A 109 6.31 6.01 -12.60
C SER A 109 4.84 5.65 -12.80
N LEU A 110 3.94 6.21 -11.98
CA LEU A 110 2.49 6.07 -12.07
C LEU A 110 1.86 7.40 -12.46
N CYS A 111 0.70 7.36 -13.11
CA CYS A 111 -0.07 8.55 -13.46
C CYS A 111 -0.86 9.11 -12.27
N ASP A 112 -1.29 8.26 -11.34
CA ASP A 112 -1.98 8.62 -10.10
C ASP A 112 -1.79 7.56 -9.00
N ALA A 113 -2.47 7.71 -7.87
CA ALA A 113 -2.29 6.94 -6.64
C ALA A 113 -2.92 5.53 -6.66
N MET A 114 -3.11 4.92 -7.83
CA MET A 114 -3.72 3.59 -7.95
C MET A 114 -3.22 2.82 -9.17
N ILE A 115 -3.22 1.49 -9.04
CA ILE A 115 -3.10 0.55 -10.15
C ILE A 115 -4.36 -0.32 -10.15
N ALA A 116 -5.09 -0.32 -11.26
CA ALA A 116 -6.14 -1.29 -11.55
C ALA A 116 -5.56 -2.41 -12.42
N ALA A 117 -5.79 -3.65 -12.03
CA ALA A 117 -5.21 -4.81 -12.69
C ALA A 117 -6.14 -6.02 -12.67
N GLU A 118 -5.97 -6.89 -13.65
CA GLU A 118 -6.61 -8.19 -13.77
C GLU A 118 -5.55 -9.27 -13.85
N GLY A 119 -5.81 -10.39 -13.22
CA GLY A 119 -4.93 -11.55 -13.23
C GLY A 119 -5.56 -12.73 -12.51
N ARG A 120 -4.80 -13.80 -12.32
CA ARG A 120 -5.28 -14.99 -11.62
C ARG A 120 -4.85 -14.97 -10.16
N LEU A 121 -5.78 -15.28 -9.27
CA LEU A 121 -5.57 -15.52 -7.86
C LEU A 121 -6.04 -16.95 -7.55
N SER A 122 -5.08 -17.84 -7.30
CA SER A 122 -5.34 -19.27 -7.12
C SER A 122 -6.18 -19.88 -8.25
N GLY A 123 -5.82 -19.53 -9.51
CA GLY A 123 -6.46 -19.97 -10.72
C GLY A 123 -7.75 -19.25 -11.14
N ARG A 124 -8.35 -18.41 -10.27
CA ARG A 124 -9.54 -17.59 -10.57
C ARG A 124 -9.14 -16.21 -11.07
N THR A 125 -9.73 -15.76 -12.16
CA THR A 125 -9.56 -14.38 -12.64
C THR A 125 -10.25 -13.41 -11.68
N VAL A 126 -9.57 -12.32 -11.33
CA VAL A 126 -10.04 -11.31 -10.38
C VAL A 126 -9.64 -9.91 -10.83
N GLN A 127 -10.47 -8.90 -10.53
CA GLN A 127 -10.14 -7.49 -10.67
C GLN A 127 -9.56 -7.00 -9.34
N ILE A 128 -8.36 -6.39 -9.35
CA ILE A 128 -7.72 -5.83 -8.15
C ILE A 128 -7.36 -4.37 -8.39
N CYS A 129 -7.83 -3.49 -7.50
CA CYS A 129 -7.36 -2.11 -7.39
C CYS A 129 -6.43 -1.99 -6.19
N ALA A 130 -5.18 -1.57 -6.39
CA ALA A 130 -4.21 -1.36 -5.31
C ALA A 130 -3.78 0.11 -5.26
N MET A 131 -3.93 0.74 -4.09
CA MET A 131 -3.51 2.13 -3.87
C MET A 131 -1.99 2.23 -3.69
N GLU A 132 -1.41 3.34 -4.18
CA GLU A 132 0.02 3.66 -4.06
C GLU A 132 0.24 4.73 -2.99
N PRO A 133 0.70 4.35 -1.79
CA PRO A 133 0.86 5.30 -0.69
C PRO A 133 1.97 6.34 -0.94
N LYS A 134 2.92 6.08 -1.84
CA LYS A 134 3.97 7.05 -2.20
C LYS A 134 3.45 8.19 -3.07
N PHE A 135 2.31 8.00 -3.77
CA PHE A 135 1.72 9.03 -4.61
C PHE A 135 0.78 9.91 -3.78
N ILE A 136 1.25 11.04 -3.33
CA ILE A 136 0.52 12.02 -2.47
C ILE A 136 -0.20 11.32 -1.29
N GLY A 137 0.53 10.45 -0.57
CA GLY A 137 0.00 9.71 0.58
C GLY A 137 -1.12 8.71 0.24
N GLY A 138 -1.21 8.24 -1.02
CA GLY A 138 -2.30 7.38 -1.46
C GLY A 138 -3.65 8.08 -1.51
N SER A 139 -3.69 9.42 -1.57
CA SER A 139 -4.96 10.14 -1.49
C SER A 139 -5.85 9.90 -2.71
N MET A 140 -7.15 9.74 -2.45
CA MET A 140 -8.17 9.52 -3.47
C MET A 140 -8.52 10.84 -4.17
N GLY A 141 -8.15 10.96 -5.44
CA GLY A 141 -8.60 12.00 -6.37
C GLY A 141 -9.55 11.46 -7.43
N SER A 142 -9.87 12.28 -8.40
CA SER A 142 -10.77 11.95 -9.53
C SER A 142 -10.34 10.70 -10.29
N VAL A 143 -9.03 10.55 -10.52
CA VAL A 143 -8.45 9.40 -11.24
C VAL A 143 -8.63 8.11 -10.45
N VAL A 144 -8.37 8.11 -9.14
CA VAL A 144 -8.58 6.93 -8.28
C VAL A 144 -10.04 6.48 -8.34
N GLY A 145 -10.98 7.43 -8.19
CA GLY A 145 -12.40 7.11 -8.27
C GLY A 145 -12.84 6.59 -9.63
N GLU A 146 -12.27 7.13 -10.72
CA GLU A 146 -12.55 6.64 -12.07
C GLU A 146 -11.98 5.25 -12.30
N MET A 147 -10.75 4.97 -11.85
CA MET A 147 -10.14 3.65 -11.99
C MET A 147 -10.92 2.57 -11.24
N ILE A 148 -11.38 2.86 -10.02
CA ILE A 148 -12.23 1.93 -9.27
C ILE A 148 -13.55 1.71 -10.00
N MET A 149 -14.20 2.77 -10.48
CA MET A 149 -15.46 2.64 -11.21
C MET A 149 -15.32 1.76 -12.45
N ARG A 150 -14.26 1.96 -13.25
CA ARG A 150 -13.97 1.12 -14.42
C ARG A 150 -13.65 -0.33 -14.06
N ALA A 151 -12.96 -0.55 -12.93
CA ALA A 151 -12.72 -1.91 -12.43
C ALA A 151 -14.04 -2.60 -12.03
N ILE A 152 -14.97 -1.88 -11.40
CA ILE A 152 -16.32 -2.37 -11.10
C ILE A 152 -17.04 -2.75 -12.40
N GLU A 153 -17.02 -1.89 -13.42
CA GLU A 153 -17.66 -2.16 -14.70
C GLU A 153 -17.07 -3.38 -15.41
N ARG A 154 -15.75 -3.56 -15.37
CA ARG A 154 -15.09 -4.77 -15.88
C ARG A 154 -15.50 -6.01 -15.10
N ALA A 155 -15.47 -5.93 -13.75
CA ALA A 155 -15.91 -7.02 -12.89
C ALA A 155 -17.33 -7.49 -13.22
N ILE A 156 -18.28 -6.56 -13.40
CA ILE A 156 -19.66 -6.86 -13.80
C ILE A 156 -19.70 -7.51 -15.19
N ALA A 157 -19.01 -6.92 -16.18
CA ALA A 157 -19.02 -7.41 -17.55
C ALA A 157 -18.43 -8.81 -17.70
N SER A 158 -17.36 -9.12 -16.97
CA SER A 158 -16.66 -10.42 -17.01
C SER A 158 -17.16 -11.40 -15.94
N ARG A 159 -18.09 -10.98 -15.06
CA ARG A 159 -18.57 -11.74 -13.90
C ARG A 159 -17.44 -12.20 -12.98
N GLU A 160 -16.56 -11.28 -12.65
CA GLU A 160 -15.37 -11.49 -11.82
C GLU A 160 -15.51 -10.79 -10.46
N PRO A 161 -14.89 -11.31 -9.40
CA PRO A 161 -14.86 -10.64 -8.11
C PRO A 161 -13.97 -9.40 -8.14
N LEU A 162 -14.27 -8.43 -7.28
CA LEU A 162 -13.49 -7.22 -7.10
C LEU A 162 -12.76 -7.23 -5.76
N LEU A 163 -11.47 -6.90 -5.78
CA LEU A 163 -10.68 -6.62 -4.59
C LEU A 163 -10.20 -5.16 -4.63
N ILE A 164 -10.30 -4.45 -3.52
CA ILE A 164 -9.66 -3.12 -3.40
C ILE A 164 -8.73 -3.14 -2.19
N VAL A 165 -7.43 -2.89 -2.44
CA VAL A 165 -6.42 -2.78 -1.40
C VAL A 165 -6.20 -1.30 -1.10
N SER A 166 -6.71 -0.86 0.03
CA SER A 166 -6.65 0.53 0.48
C SER A 166 -5.36 0.81 1.24
N ALA A 167 -4.66 1.88 0.84
CA ALA A 167 -3.48 2.43 1.51
C ALA A 167 -3.48 3.95 1.32
N SER A 168 -4.22 4.69 2.17
CA SER A 168 -4.60 6.07 1.88
C SER A 168 -4.71 6.98 3.10
N GLY A 169 -4.23 8.20 2.91
CA GLY A 169 -4.49 9.32 3.85
C GLY A 169 -5.89 9.95 3.71
N GLY A 170 -6.74 9.49 2.76
CA GLY A 170 -8.10 9.99 2.58
C GLY A 170 -8.33 10.70 1.23
N ALA A 171 -9.35 11.57 1.19
CA ALA A 171 -9.67 12.36 -0.01
C ALA A 171 -8.57 13.38 -0.34
N ARG A 172 -8.31 13.58 -1.62
CA ARG A 172 -7.26 14.49 -2.12
C ARG A 172 -7.70 15.95 -2.00
N MET A 173 -7.13 16.65 -1.04
CA MET A 173 -7.46 18.04 -0.72
C MET A 173 -7.31 18.96 -1.95
N GLN A 174 -6.31 18.76 -2.78
CA GLN A 174 -6.01 19.57 -3.95
C GLN A 174 -7.10 19.52 -5.05
N GLU A 175 -7.96 18.51 -5.01
CA GLU A 175 -9.10 18.39 -5.95
C GLU A 175 -10.43 18.80 -5.27
N GLY A 176 -10.40 19.24 -4.02
CA GLY A 176 -11.56 19.78 -3.30
C GLY A 176 -12.79 18.86 -3.34
N ALA A 177 -13.95 19.43 -3.65
CA ALA A 177 -15.22 18.68 -3.72
C ALA A 177 -15.22 17.57 -4.76
N VAL A 178 -14.41 17.64 -5.82
CA VAL A 178 -14.30 16.58 -6.84
C VAL A 178 -13.79 15.28 -6.20
N SER A 179 -12.83 15.35 -5.27
CA SER A 179 -12.34 14.18 -4.55
C SER A 179 -13.39 13.59 -3.62
N LEU A 180 -14.24 14.43 -2.99
CA LEU A 180 -15.35 13.96 -2.14
C LEU A 180 -16.44 13.26 -2.96
N MET A 181 -16.73 13.75 -4.16
CA MET A 181 -17.70 13.13 -5.06
C MET A 181 -17.29 11.74 -5.53
N GLN A 182 -15.99 11.39 -5.46
CA GLN A 182 -15.56 10.04 -5.77
C GLN A 182 -16.10 9.00 -4.77
N MET A 183 -16.31 9.37 -3.51
CA MET A 183 -16.94 8.50 -2.52
C MET A 183 -18.35 8.07 -2.99
N ALA A 184 -19.18 9.02 -3.38
CA ALA A 184 -20.53 8.75 -3.87
C ALA A 184 -20.51 7.93 -5.18
N LYS A 185 -19.60 8.28 -6.11
CA LYS A 185 -19.44 7.58 -7.39
C LYS A 185 -19.08 6.10 -7.19
N ILE A 186 -18.07 5.82 -6.34
CA ILE A 186 -17.64 4.46 -6.07
C ILE A 186 -18.74 3.67 -5.35
N SER A 187 -19.41 4.27 -4.33
CA SER A 187 -20.50 3.61 -3.62
C SER A 187 -21.66 3.23 -4.53
N ALA A 188 -22.02 4.10 -5.49
CA ALA A 188 -23.03 3.79 -6.50
C ALA A 188 -22.58 2.67 -7.45
N GLY A 189 -21.27 2.61 -7.77
CA GLY A 189 -20.72 1.50 -8.55
C GLY A 189 -20.75 0.17 -7.79
N LEU A 190 -20.40 0.17 -6.50
CA LEU A 190 -20.45 -1.02 -5.65
C LEU A 190 -21.88 -1.56 -5.48
N MET A 191 -22.89 -0.69 -5.40
CA MET A 191 -24.29 -1.11 -5.43
C MET A 191 -24.62 -1.89 -6.70
N ARG A 192 -24.12 -1.46 -7.87
CA ARG A 192 -24.31 -2.20 -9.13
C ARG A 192 -23.59 -3.54 -9.14
N LEU A 193 -22.44 -3.63 -8.46
CA LEU A 193 -21.69 -4.88 -8.30
C LEU A 193 -22.48 -5.87 -7.42
N ASP A 194 -23.07 -5.39 -6.33
CA ASP A 194 -23.95 -6.15 -5.44
C ASP A 194 -25.21 -6.64 -6.18
N GLU A 195 -25.89 -5.77 -6.94
CA GLU A 195 -27.01 -6.16 -7.82
C GLU A 195 -26.64 -7.25 -8.83
N ALA A 196 -25.37 -7.26 -9.29
CA ALA A 196 -24.83 -8.30 -10.16
C ALA A 196 -24.46 -9.59 -9.39
N GLN A 197 -24.59 -9.59 -8.06
CA GLN A 197 -24.20 -10.70 -7.16
C GLN A 197 -22.74 -11.12 -7.33
N LEU A 198 -21.85 -10.14 -7.33
CA LEU A 198 -20.40 -10.34 -7.42
C LEU A 198 -19.73 -9.83 -6.16
N PRO A 199 -18.86 -10.62 -5.52
CA PRO A 199 -18.27 -10.26 -4.26
C PRO A 199 -17.26 -9.11 -4.38
N TYR A 200 -17.32 -8.21 -3.42
CA TYR A 200 -16.33 -7.18 -3.16
C TYR A 200 -15.58 -7.46 -1.86
N ILE A 201 -14.28 -7.73 -1.94
CA ILE A 201 -13.42 -7.87 -0.77
C ILE A 201 -12.61 -6.60 -0.58
N SER A 202 -12.81 -5.94 0.56
CA SER A 202 -12.03 -4.77 0.97
C SER A 202 -10.84 -5.18 1.84
N ILE A 203 -9.63 -4.77 1.45
CA ILE A 203 -8.38 -5.06 2.17
C ILE A 203 -7.81 -3.73 2.66
N LEU A 204 -7.83 -3.54 3.98
CA LEU A 204 -7.41 -2.30 4.63
C LEU A 204 -5.98 -2.42 5.14
N THR A 205 -5.10 -1.53 4.69
CA THR A 205 -3.69 -1.52 5.08
C THR A 205 -3.29 -0.23 5.77
N ASP A 206 -2.07 -0.14 6.29
CA ASP A 206 -1.60 1.04 7.03
C ASP A 206 -1.08 2.15 6.09
N PRO A 207 -1.67 3.36 6.13
CA PRO A 207 -2.94 3.74 6.75
C PRO A 207 -4.14 3.61 5.80
N THR A 208 -5.35 3.47 6.32
CA THR A 208 -6.60 3.68 5.57
C THR A 208 -7.45 4.66 6.35
N THR A 209 -7.49 5.93 5.91
CA THR A 209 -8.08 7.01 6.70
C THR A 209 -8.97 7.95 5.88
N GLY A 210 -9.67 8.84 6.58
CA GLY A 210 -10.46 9.91 5.99
C GLY A 210 -11.63 9.43 5.14
N GLY A 211 -11.85 10.08 4.01
CA GLY A 211 -12.93 9.76 3.07
C GLY A 211 -12.85 8.35 2.48
N VAL A 212 -11.67 7.74 2.42
CA VAL A 212 -11.51 6.36 1.95
C VAL A 212 -12.15 5.39 2.94
N THR A 213 -11.83 5.50 4.24
CA THR A 213 -12.49 4.69 5.29
C THR A 213 -13.98 4.99 5.39
N ALA A 214 -14.38 6.26 5.27
CA ALA A 214 -15.78 6.67 5.37
C ALA A 214 -16.62 6.29 4.14
N SER A 215 -16.07 5.55 3.19
CA SER A 215 -16.75 5.15 1.97
C SER A 215 -16.40 3.70 1.58
N TYR A 216 -15.94 3.49 0.38
CA TYR A 216 -15.76 2.16 -0.23
C TYR A 216 -14.89 1.19 0.60
N ALA A 217 -13.93 1.67 1.38
CA ALA A 217 -13.06 0.79 2.14
C ALA A 217 -13.80 0.03 3.28
N MET A 218 -14.99 0.46 3.66
CA MET A 218 -15.85 -0.19 4.66
C MET A 218 -17.15 -0.73 4.08
N LEU A 219 -17.22 -0.89 2.75
CA LEU A 219 -18.41 -1.37 2.03
C LEU A 219 -18.17 -2.76 1.40
N GLY A 220 -17.14 -3.49 1.81
CA GLY A 220 -16.90 -4.84 1.34
C GLY A 220 -17.92 -5.83 1.90
N ASP A 221 -18.24 -6.87 1.13
CA ASP A 221 -18.89 -8.07 1.64
C ASP A 221 -18.03 -8.76 2.68
N LEU A 222 -16.71 -8.53 2.59
CA LEU A 222 -15.71 -8.92 3.56
C LEU A 222 -14.68 -7.79 3.72
N ASN A 223 -14.57 -7.26 4.94
CA ASN A 223 -13.63 -6.20 5.30
C ASN A 223 -12.49 -6.79 6.13
N ILE A 224 -11.34 -7.00 5.51
CA ILE A 224 -10.17 -7.58 6.17
C ILE A 224 -9.04 -6.57 6.26
N ALA A 225 -8.24 -6.65 7.32
CA ALA A 225 -7.14 -5.73 7.54
C ALA A 225 -5.81 -6.44 7.79
N GLU A 226 -4.71 -5.76 7.47
CA GLU A 226 -3.38 -6.19 7.93
C GLU A 226 -3.19 -5.89 9.42
N PRO A 227 -2.44 -6.73 10.17
CA PRO A 227 -2.11 -6.49 11.57
C PRO A 227 -1.52 -5.10 11.82
N GLY A 228 -2.00 -4.43 12.86
CA GLY A 228 -1.54 -3.13 13.29
C GLY A 228 -1.87 -1.96 12.37
N ALA A 229 -2.65 -2.16 11.30
CA ALA A 229 -3.02 -1.11 10.37
C ALA A 229 -3.83 0.00 11.06
N LEU A 230 -3.48 1.26 10.80
CA LEU A 230 -4.24 2.43 11.23
C LEU A 230 -5.44 2.64 10.30
N ILE A 231 -6.63 2.47 10.83
CA ILE A 231 -7.88 2.59 10.07
C ILE A 231 -8.84 3.48 10.84
N GLY A 232 -9.32 4.55 10.20
CA GLY A 232 -10.24 5.47 10.86
C GLY A 232 -10.53 6.71 10.04
N PHE A 233 -11.53 7.49 10.43
CA PHE A 233 -11.87 8.72 9.70
C PHE A 233 -10.86 9.82 10.01
N ALA A 234 -10.85 10.36 11.22
CA ALA A 234 -9.84 11.33 11.65
C ALA A 234 -8.63 10.62 12.26
N GLY A 235 -7.43 11.12 11.99
CA GLY A 235 -6.22 10.58 12.60
C GLY A 235 -6.21 10.76 14.12
N PRO A 236 -5.57 9.86 14.89
CA PRO A 236 -5.56 9.90 16.37
C PRO A 236 -5.14 11.25 16.93
N ARG A 237 -4.12 11.88 16.35
CA ARG A 237 -3.64 13.20 16.77
C ARG A 237 -4.72 14.29 16.68
N VAL A 238 -5.51 14.29 15.61
CA VAL A 238 -6.58 15.27 15.39
C VAL A 238 -7.68 15.06 16.43
N ILE A 239 -8.05 13.81 16.71
CA ILE A 239 -9.05 13.47 17.71
C ILE A 239 -8.59 13.95 19.10
N GLU A 240 -7.38 13.57 19.53
CA GLU A 240 -6.82 13.95 20.83
C GLU A 240 -6.77 15.47 21.04
N GLN A 241 -6.37 16.21 19.99
CA GLN A 241 -6.35 17.68 20.03
C GLN A 241 -7.75 18.28 20.15
N THR A 242 -8.74 17.65 19.50
CA THR A 242 -10.13 18.14 19.49
C THR A 242 -10.82 17.86 20.81
N ILE A 243 -10.75 16.63 21.31
CA ILE A 243 -11.42 16.24 22.57
C ILE A 243 -10.56 16.53 23.82
N ARG A 244 -9.28 16.90 23.63
CA ARG A 244 -8.30 17.18 24.69
C ARG A 244 -8.11 16.02 25.68
N GLN A 245 -8.24 14.81 25.19
CA GLN A 245 -8.05 13.58 25.98
C GLN A 245 -7.13 12.62 25.21
N LYS A 246 -6.41 11.78 25.94
CA LYS A 246 -5.63 10.69 25.35
C LYS A 246 -6.57 9.57 24.91
N LEU A 247 -6.29 9.03 23.73
CA LEU A 247 -7.03 7.90 23.21
C LEU A 247 -6.62 6.60 23.91
N PRO A 248 -7.51 5.61 24.01
CA PRO A 248 -7.17 4.28 24.50
C PRO A 248 -6.01 3.66 23.71
N GLU A 249 -5.24 2.81 24.37
CA GLU A 249 -4.17 2.06 23.68
C GLU A 249 -4.73 1.21 22.54
N GLY A 250 -4.04 1.23 21.41
CA GLY A 250 -4.47 0.51 20.22
C GLY A 250 -5.67 1.12 19.48
N PHE A 251 -6.18 2.28 19.90
CA PHE A 251 -7.31 2.93 19.24
C PHE A 251 -7.07 3.10 17.73
N GLN A 252 -8.09 2.78 16.92
CA GLN A 252 -8.06 2.77 15.47
C GLN A 252 -7.04 1.77 14.84
N ARG A 253 -6.47 0.84 15.61
CA ARG A 253 -5.71 -0.26 15.03
C ARG A 253 -6.64 -1.40 14.60
N SER A 254 -6.21 -2.17 13.61
CA SER A 254 -7.01 -3.27 13.07
C SER A 254 -7.55 -4.22 14.14
N GLU A 255 -6.74 -4.59 15.14
CA GLU A 255 -7.14 -5.47 16.24
C GLU A 255 -8.23 -4.84 17.14
N PHE A 256 -8.13 -3.53 17.36
CA PHE A 256 -9.15 -2.78 18.08
C PHE A 256 -10.47 -2.76 17.31
N LEU A 257 -10.41 -2.52 16.00
CA LEU A 257 -11.59 -2.46 15.13
C LEU A 257 -12.27 -3.83 14.97
N LEU A 258 -11.49 -4.89 14.84
CA LEU A 258 -12.00 -6.27 14.85
C LEU A 258 -12.79 -6.56 16.14
N LYS A 259 -12.21 -6.23 17.31
CA LYS A 259 -12.87 -6.41 18.60
C LYS A 259 -14.18 -5.64 18.72
N HIS A 260 -14.34 -4.52 17.99
CA HIS A 260 -15.53 -3.68 18.02
C HIS A 260 -16.48 -3.94 16.85
N GLY A 261 -16.28 -4.99 16.07
CA GLY A 261 -17.17 -5.42 15.00
C GLY A 261 -17.13 -4.55 13.74
N MET A 262 -16.04 -3.79 13.53
CA MET A 262 -15.85 -2.98 12.32
C MET A 262 -15.07 -3.71 11.22
N LEU A 263 -14.45 -4.82 11.54
CA LEU A 263 -13.74 -5.69 10.60
C LEU A 263 -14.22 -7.12 10.79
N ASP A 264 -14.13 -7.91 9.73
CA ASP A 264 -14.46 -9.33 9.75
C ASP A 264 -13.24 -10.16 10.17
N GLU A 265 -12.03 -9.75 9.79
CA GLU A 265 -10.80 -10.45 10.17
C GLU A 265 -9.56 -9.55 10.08
N VAL A 266 -8.52 -9.91 10.85
CA VAL A 266 -7.16 -9.35 10.74
C VAL A 266 -6.22 -10.44 10.26
N VAL A 267 -5.75 -10.32 9.02
CA VAL A 267 -5.00 -11.36 8.32
C VAL A 267 -3.56 -10.90 8.04
N PRO A 268 -2.54 -11.66 8.50
CA PRO A 268 -1.15 -11.38 8.17
C PRO A 268 -0.92 -11.37 6.65
N ARG A 269 -0.06 -10.46 6.18
CA ARG A 269 0.21 -10.26 4.75
C ARG A 269 0.55 -11.54 4.01
N LEU A 270 1.33 -12.42 4.61
CA LEU A 270 1.75 -13.68 4.01
C LEU A 270 0.61 -14.68 3.82
N GLU A 271 -0.49 -14.51 4.56
CA GLU A 271 -1.66 -15.37 4.54
C GLU A 271 -2.81 -14.79 3.70
N LEU A 272 -2.72 -13.48 3.34
CA LEU A 272 -3.80 -12.77 2.64
C LEU A 272 -4.23 -13.45 1.34
N LYS A 273 -3.29 -13.90 0.50
CA LYS A 273 -3.62 -14.57 -0.77
C LYS A 273 -4.47 -15.81 -0.54
N GLN A 274 -4.06 -16.67 0.38
CA GLN A 274 -4.76 -17.92 0.69
C GLN A 274 -6.13 -17.64 1.33
N TYR A 275 -6.20 -16.70 2.25
CA TYR A 275 -7.44 -16.31 2.91
C TYR A 275 -8.47 -15.80 1.89
N VAL A 276 -8.06 -14.87 1.02
CA VAL A 276 -8.91 -14.32 -0.04
C VAL A 276 -9.34 -15.41 -1.03
N ALA A 277 -8.43 -16.31 -1.42
CA ALA A 277 -8.78 -17.43 -2.31
C ALA A 277 -9.87 -18.32 -1.72
N THR A 278 -9.78 -18.61 -0.41
CA THR A 278 -10.78 -19.41 0.31
C THR A 278 -12.13 -18.67 0.37
N ALA A 279 -12.11 -17.37 0.69
CA ALA A 279 -13.32 -16.56 0.72
C ALA A 279 -14.01 -16.51 -0.66
N LEU A 280 -13.24 -16.27 -1.72
CA LEU A 280 -13.78 -16.25 -3.10
C LEU A 280 -14.31 -17.61 -3.54
N HIS A 281 -13.69 -18.71 -3.09
CA HIS A 281 -14.24 -20.04 -3.36
C HIS A 281 -15.63 -20.19 -2.73
N PHE A 282 -15.79 -19.71 -1.50
CA PHE A 282 -17.09 -19.75 -0.80
C PHE A 282 -18.15 -18.86 -1.44
N PHE A 283 -17.82 -17.60 -1.77
CA PHE A 283 -18.77 -16.65 -2.36
C PHE A 283 -19.19 -16.99 -3.79
N MET A 284 -18.36 -17.71 -4.54
CA MET A 284 -18.59 -17.97 -5.96
C MET A 284 -18.71 -19.47 -6.28
N SER A 285 -19.09 -20.27 -5.29
CA SER A 285 -19.40 -21.70 -5.43
C SER A 285 -20.80 -21.93 -6.03
#